data_4a6f7f72852f7109c31981a2701f7668
#
_entry.id   4a6f7f72852f7109c31981a2701f7668
#
_cell.length_a   1.000
_cell.length_b   1.000
_cell.length_c   1.000
_cell.angle_alpha   90.00
_cell.angle_beta   90.00
_cell.angle_gamma   90.00
#
_symmetry.space_group_name_H-M   'P 1'
#
loop_
_entity.id
_entity.type
_entity.pdbx_description
1 polymer ?
#
loop_
_entity_poly.entity_id
_entity_poly.type
_entity_poly.pdbx_seq_one_letter_code
_entity_poly.pdbx_strand_id
1 'polypeptide(L)'
;TAEKYQCAKIAVAHHEDDDAETVLLNLFRGSGLAGLSGIRPVRENIIRPLLCVSRKEIEGYLNEQELSWCEDSTNKENDYTRNKIRNELLPWVTENINSRAAEHILAVSEFAAQADAYFEMEAEKILEESCSKRREEGKQPNSKNAGEADGKEPGTGQSSKVAENEMKMCTKINTDIFDPQPEILKTYIVRRMILNAAGKAKDITERHIRSVMDLSGPGGGHTVDLPYGLRAVRGYETLGIV
;
A
#
# COMPACT_ATOMS: atom_id res chain seq x y z
N THR A 1 -3.99 -6.46 24.68
CA THR A 1 -2.98 -6.20 25.74
C THR A 1 -2.67 -4.70 25.83
N ALA A 2 -2.40 -3.99 24.72
CA ALA A 2 -2.10 -2.55 24.73
C ALA A 2 -3.22 -1.71 25.37
N GLU A 3 -4.47 -1.98 25.03
CA GLU A 3 -5.64 -1.32 25.65
C GLU A 3 -5.70 -1.52 27.17
N LYS A 4 -5.40 -2.74 27.64
CA LYS A 4 -5.38 -3.05 29.08
C LYS A 4 -4.38 -2.20 29.85
N TYR A 5 -3.25 -1.84 29.23
CA TYR A 5 -2.19 -1.04 29.84
C TYR A 5 -2.20 0.43 29.35
N GLN A 6 -3.23 0.84 28.64
CA GLN A 6 -3.38 2.20 28.08
C GLN A 6 -2.15 2.67 27.27
N CYS A 7 -1.51 1.72 26.56
CA CYS A 7 -0.36 2.02 25.72
C CYS A 7 -0.81 2.50 24.34
N ALA A 8 -0.30 3.63 23.87
CA ALA A 8 -0.58 4.19 22.55
C ALA A 8 0.14 3.42 21.42
N LYS A 9 1.27 2.77 21.73
CA LYS A 9 2.10 2.04 20.77
C LYS A 9 2.51 0.67 21.31
N ILE A 10 2.77 -0.26 20.37
CA ILE A 10 3.31 -1.59 20.64
C ILE A 10 4.69 -1.65 19.97
N ALA A 11 5.74 -1.80 20.75
CA ALA A 11 7.09 -2.02 20.20
C ALA A 11 7.31 -3.51 19.94
N VAL A 12 7.81 -3.83 18.73
CA VAL A 12 8.15 -5.19 18.30
C VAL A 12 9.65 -5.22 17.98
N ALA A 13 10.33 -6.27 18.40
CA ALA A 13 11.79 -6.42 18.34
C ALA A 13 12.28 -6.98 16.98
N HIS A 14 11.66 -6.60 15.85
CA HIS A 14 12.25 -6.88 14.55
C HIS A 14 13.52 -6.05 14.37
N HIS A 15 14.54 -6.67 13.80
CA HIS A 15 15.84 -6.06 13.53
C HIS A 15 16.19 -6.14 12.03
N GLU A 16 17.34 -5.63 11.66
CA GLU A 16 17.80 -5.50 10.27
C GLU A 16 17.80 -6.84 9.51
N ASP A 17 18.29 -7.93 10.16
CA ASP A 17 18.31 -9.25 9.54
C ASP A 17 16.89 -9.78 9.26
N ASP A 18 15.91 -9.52 10.14
CA ASP A 18 14.52 -9.89 9.90
C ASP A 18 13.95 -9.19 8.66
N ASP A 19 14.41 -7.97 8.40
CA ASP A 19 13.99 -7.22 7.23
C ASP A 19 14.58 -7.80 5.95
N ALA A 20 15.88 -8.10 5.91
CA ALA A 20 16.52 -8.78 4.78
C ALA A 20 15.86 -10.13 4.46
N GLU A 21 15.54 -10.94 5.51
CA GLU A 21 14.79 -12.18 5.34
C GLU A 21 13.42 -11.96 4.73
N THR A 22 12.71 -10.92 5.17
CA THR A 22 11.37 -10.58 4.67
C THR A 22 11.40 -10.15 3.21
N VAL A 23 12.39 -9.35 2.82
CA VAL A 23 12.61 -8.93 1.43
C VAL A 23 12.82 -10.15 0.53
N LEU A 24 13.73 -11.07 0.90
CA LEU A 24 13.99 -12.29 0.14
C LEU A 24 12.76 -13.19 0.06
N LEU A 25 12.05 -13.38 1.18
CA LEU A 25 10.84 -14.18 1.21
C LEU A 25 9.78 -13.64 0.26
N ASN A 26 9.60 -12.33 0.22
CA ASN A 26 8.65 -11.65 -0.65
C ASN A 26 9.10 -11.70 -2.12
N LEU A 27 10.40 -11.55 -2.39
CA LEU A 27 10.97 -11.71 -3.73
C LEU A 27 10.66 -13.09 -4.30
N PHE A 28 10.90 -14.15 -3.54
CA PHE A 28 10.64 -15.55 -3.96
C PHE A 28 9.15 -15.88 -4.11
N ARG A 29 8.28 -15.09 -3.48
CA ARG A 29 6.83 -15.18 -3.65
C ARG A 29 6.31 -14.37 -4.84
N GLY A 30 7.18 -13.65 -5.54
CA GLY A 30 6.81 -12.81 -6.68
C GLY A 30 6.08 -11.52 -6.28
N SER A 31 6.39 -10.98 -5.10
CA SER A 31 5.80 -9.72 -4.65
C SER A 31 6.31 -8.53 -5.45
N GLY A 32 5.43 -7.54 -5.71
CA GLY A 32 5.80 -6.25 -6.31
C GLY A 32 6.54 -5.33 -5.32
N LEU A 33 6.70 -4.05 -5.69
CA LEU A 33 7.45 -3.04 -4.92
C LEU A 33 7.03 -2.98 -3.45
N ALA A 34 5.73 -2.96 -3.16
CA ALA A 34 5.23 -2.95 -1.78
C ALA A 34 5.72 -4.13 -0.92
N GLY A 35 5.90 -5.31 -1.50
CA GLY A 35 6.47 -6.48 -0.80
C GLY A 35 7.98 -6.42 -0.68
N LEU A 36 8.67 -5.86 -1.67
CA LEU A 36 10.12 -5.66 -1.67
C LEU A 36 10.56 -4.51 -0.74
N SER A 37 9.63 -3.66 -0.33
CA SER A 37 9.86 -2.58 0.65
C SER A 37 10.12 -3.09 2.08
N GLY A 38 10.19 -4.40 2.29
CA GLY A 38 10.54 -5.02 3.55
C GLY A 38 9.54 -4.72 4.69
N ILE A 39 10.08 -4.60 5.88
CA ILE A 39 9.32 -4.36 7.10
C ILE A 39 9.25 -2.85 7.38
N ARG A 40 8.04 -2.28 7.40
CA ARG A 40 7.85 -0.85 7.70
C ARG A 40 8.22 -0.55 9.17
N PRO A 41 9.01 0.52 9.46
CA PRO A 41 9.36 0.91 10.83
C PRO A 41 8.12 1.21 11.70
N VAL A 42 7.08 1.77 11.08
CA VAL A 42 5.81 2.09 11.73
C VAL A 42 4.66 1.55 10.88
N ARG A 43 3.73 0.86 11.54
CA ARG A 43 2.48 0.41 10.93
C ARG A 43 1.34 0.54 11.95
N GLU A 44 0.48 1.53 11.76
CA GLU A 44 -0.60 1.85 12.71
C GLU A 44 -0.07 2.13 14.13
N ASN A 45 -0.40 1.29 15.10
CA ASN A 45 0.08 1.37 16.48
C ASN A 45 1.34 0.52 16.76
N ILE A 46 1.87 -0.17 15.76
CA ILE A 46 3.09 -0.98 15.89
C ILE A 46 4.30 -0.15 15.47
N ILE A 47 5.33 -0.16 16.30
CA ILE A 47 6.64 0.45 16.03
C ILE A 47 7.75 -0.61 16.13
N ARG A 48 8.84 -0.43 15.38
CA ARG A 48 9.98 -1.36 15.35
C ARG A 48 11.30 -0.60 15.58
N PRO A 49 11.62 -0.30 16.84
CA PRO A 49 12.76 0.56 17.16
C PRO A 49 14.11 -0.06 16.80
N LEU A 50 14.21 -1.39 16.72
CA LEU A 50 15.45 -2.11 16.45
C LEU A 50 15.68 -2.41 14.96
N LEU A 51 14.82 -1.93 14.06
CA LEU A 51 14.90 -2.24 12.63
C LEU A 51 16.18 -1.67 11.96
N CYS A 52 16.83 -0.69 12.58
CA CYS A 52 18.04 -0.05 12.08
C CYS A 52 19.34 -0.65 12.65
N VAL A 53 19.27 -1.76 13.41
CA VAL A 53 20.43 -2.43 14.00
C VAL A 53 20.41 -3.92 13.66
N SER A 54 21.59 -4.49 13.45
CA SER A 54 21.76 -5.91 13.17
C SER A 54 21.66 -6.74 14.45
N ARG A 55 21.34 -8.02 14.29
CA ARG A 55 21.36 -8.98 15.41
C ARG A 55 22.71 -9.02 16.11
N LYS A 56 23.80 -8.94 15.36
CA LYS A 56 25.16 -8.94 15.89
C LYS A 56 25.43 -7.74 16.78
N GLU A 57 24.95 -6.55 16.41
CA GLU A 57 25.09 -5.34 17.25
C GLU A 57 24.26 -5.45 18.53
N ILE A 58 23.04 -6.01 18.42
CA ILE A 58 22.18 -6.25 19.60
C ILE A 58 22.86 -7.22 20.56
N GLU A 59 23.37 -8.36 20.08
CA GLU A 59 24.08 -9.34 20.89
C GLU A 59 25.37 -8.78 21.49
N GLY A 60 26.11 -7.96 20.73
CA GLY A 60 27.27 -7.21 21.20
C GLY A 60 26.94 -6.30 22.39
N TYR A 61 25.89 -5.49 22.25
CA TYR A 61 25.41 -4.61 23.31
C TYR A 61 24.98 -5.39 24.58
N LEU A 62 24.24 -6.49 24.42
CA LEU A 62 23.81 -7.32 25.55
C LEU A 62 25.01 -7.93 26.29
N ASN A 63 26.04 -8.40 25.56
CA ASN A 63 27.28 -8.92 26.14
C ASN A 63 28.05 -7.83 26.92
N GLU A 64 28.17 -6.61 26.37
CA GLU A 64 28.82 -5.48 27.03
C GLU A 64 28.10 -5.09 28.34
N GLN A 65 26.77 -5.25 28.39
CA GLN A 65 25.95 -4.98 29.56
C GLN A 65 25.81 -6.17 30.49
N GLU A 66 26.50 -7.30 30.24
CA GLU A 66 26.41 -8.55 31.01
C GLU A 66 24.96 -9.08 31.13
N LEU A 67 24.11 -8.83 30.13
CA LEU A 67 22.73 -9.27 30.10
C LEU A 67 22.62 -10.62 29.40
N SER A 68 21.90 -11.55 30.03
CA SER A 68 21.59 -12.86 29.40
C SER A 68 20.30 -12.79 28.60
N TRP A 69 20.22 -13.52 27.50
CA TRP A 69 19.01 -13.71 26.69
C TRP A 69 18.75 -15.18 26.42
N CYS A 70 17.49 -15.51 26.13
CA CYS A 70 17.11 -16.87 25.74
C CYS A 70 16.96 -16.95 24.22
N GLU A 71 17.54 -17.97 23.62
CA GLU A 71 17.23 -18.34 22.23
C GLU A 71 16.00 -19.26 22.21
N ASP A 72 15.03 -18.92 21.37
CA ASP A 72 13.92 -19.81 21.08
C ASP A 72 14.41 -20.99 20.21
N SER A 73 14.24 -22.21 20.73
CA SER A 73 14.68 -23.45 20.04
C SER A 73 14.05 -23.62 18.65
N THR A 74 12.84 -23.08 18.44
CA THR A 74 12.14 -23.16 17.14
C THR A 74 12.85 -22.35 16.04
N ASN A 75 13.74 -21.42 16.38
CA ASN A 75 14.56 -20.70 15.42
C ASN A 75 15.57 -21.61 14.67
N LYS A 76 15.88 -22.78 15.24
CA LYS A 76 16.80 -23.76 14.65
C LYS A 76 16.11 -24.77 13.73
N GLU A 77 14.78 -24.81 13.73
CA GLU A 77 14.00 -25.72 12.90
C GLU A 77 13.84 -25.15 11.49
N ASN A 78 14.29 -25.88 10.46
CA ASN A 78 14.23 -25.44 9.06
C ASN A 78 12.92 -25.83 8.34
N ASP A 79 11.85 -26.14 9.09
CA ASP A 79 10.55 -26.50 8.51
C ASP A 79 9.86 -25.31 7.82
N TYR A 80 10.17 -24.10 8.24
CA TYR A 80 9.61 -22.88 7.67
C TYR A 80 10.56 -22.23 6.65
N THR A 81 10.02 -21.77 5.53
CA THR A 81 10.79 -21.09 4.47
C THR A 81 11.65 -19.94 4.99
N ARG A 82 11.15 -19.17 5.98
CA ARG A 82 11.90 -18.08 6.59
C ARG A 82 13.16 -18.58 7.31
N ASN A 83 13.05 -19.68 8.03
CA ASN A 83 14.20 -20.26 8.73
C ASN A 83 15.25 -20.79 7.75
N LYS A 84 14.84 -21.33 6.59
CA LYS A 84 15.79 -21.71 5.53
C LYS A 84 16.53 -20.50 4.96
N ILE A 85 15.84 -19.38 4.77
CA ILE A 85 16.49 -18.13 4.34
C ILE A 85 17.53 -17.69 5.38
N ARG A 86 17.14 -17.67 6.67
CA ARG A 86 17.98 -17.26 7.79
C ARG A 86 19.21 -18.17 7.99
N ASN A 87 18.97 -19.48 8.06
CA ASN A 87 19.97 -20.44 8.53
C ASN A 87 20.83 -21.00 7.41
N GLU A 88 20.36 -20.99 6.17
CA GLU A 88 21.04 -21.62 5.03
C GLU A 88 21.37 -20.60 3.94
N LEU A 89 20.37 -19.90 3.39
CA LEU A 89 20.55 -19.08 2.20
C LEU A 89 21.41 -17.83 2.47
N LEU A 90 21.02 -16.99 3.45
CA LEU A 90 21.75 -15.75 3.76
C LEU A 90 23.20 -16.02 4.18
N PRO A 91 23.50 -17.00 5.08
CA PRO A 91 24.87 -17.35 5.39
C PRO A 91 25.65 -17.81 4.16
N TRP A 92 25.06 -18.69 3.33
CA TRP A 92 25.72 -19.17 2.13
C TRP A 92 26.05 -18.05 1.14
N VAL A 93 25.10 -17.12 0.89
CA VAL A 93 25.32 -15.97 0.01
C VAL A 93 26.39 -15.04 0.58
N THR A 94 26.36 -14.81 1.89
CA THR A 94 27.34 -13.95 2.59
C THR A 94 28.77 -14.53 2.49
N GLU A 95 28.91 -15.84 2.61
CA GLU A 95 30.20 -16.53 2.58
C GLU A 95 30.74 -16.72 1.16
N ASN A 96 29.87 -17.09 0.20
CA ASN A 96 30.29 -17.55 -1.12
C ASN A 96 30.12 -16.52 -2.24
N ILE A 97 29.28 -15.48 -2.06
CA ILE A 97 28.98 -14.50 -3.09
C ILE A 97 29.42 -13.11 -2.67
N ASN A 98 28.88 -12.58 -1.55
CA ASN A 98 29.19 -11.23 -1.10
C ASN A 98 28.96 -11.11 0.41
N SER A 99 30.01 -10.77 1.14
CA SER A 99 29.97 -10.59 2.60
C SER A 99 29.02 -9.49 3.07
N ARG A 100 28.66 -8.57 2.17
CA ARG A 100 27.71 -7.47 2.43
C ARG A 100 26.34 -7.71 1.78
N ALA A 101 25.96 -8.94 1.51
CA ALA A 101 24.71 -9.28 0.81
C ALA A 101 23.47 -8.74 1.53
N ALA A 102 23.39 -8.86 2.85
CA ALA A 102 22.28 -8.33 3.64
C ALA A 102 22.12 -6.81 3.48
N GLU A 103 23.21 -6.06 3.60
CA GLU A 103 23.21 -4.60 3.38
C GLU A 103 22.72 -4.21 1.98
N HIS A 104 23.14 -4.94 0.95
CA HIS A 104 22.70 -4.69 -0.42
C HIS A 104 21.22 -5.03 -0.63
N ILE A 105 20.72 -6.08 0.00
CA ILE A 105 19.29 -6.43 -0.02
C ILE A 105 18.47 -5.30 0.62
N LEU A 106 18.92 -4.75 1.74
CA LEU A 106 18.25 -3.66 2.43
C LEU A 106 18.31 -2.35 1.63
N ALA A 107 19.41 -2.06 0.96
CA ALA A 107 19.51 -0.91 0.06
C ALA A 107 18.49 -1.00 -1.09
N VAL A 108 18.30 -2.20 -1.67
CA VAL A 108 17.25 -2.42 -2.69
C VAL A 108 15.85 -2.27 -2.10
N SER A 109 15.64 -2.76 -0.89
CA SER A 109 14.37 -2.61 -0.15
C SER A 109 14.00 -1.16 0.09
N GLU A 110 14.96 -0.35 0.52
CA GLU A 110 14.77 1.10 0.71
C GLU A 110 14.41 1.80 -0.60
N PHE A 111 15.11 1.46 -1.69
CA PHE A 111 14.79 2.00 -3.01
C PHE A 111 13.39 1.58 -3.48
N ALA A 112 13.01 0.31 -3.25
CA ALA A 112 11.67 -0.19 -3.55
C ALA A 112 10.60 0.55 -2.73
N ALA A 113 10.87 0.85 -1.45
CA ALA A 113 9.96 1.61 -0.59
C ALA A 113 9.75 3.04 -1.08
N GLN A 114 10.80 3.71 -1.53
CA GLN A 114 10.71 5.07 -2.09
C GLN A 114 9.93 5.06 -3.41
N ALA A 115 10.16 4.08 -4.28
CA ALA A 115 9.43 3.94 -5.53
C ALA A 115 7.95 3.62 -5.29
N ASP A 116 7.63 2.71 -4.36
CA ASP A 116 6.25 2.38 -3.96
C ASP A 116 5.51 3.62 -3.46
N ALA A 117 6.14 4.38 -2.55
CA ALA A 117 5.56 5.62 -2.02
C ALA A 117 5.32 6.68 -3.11
N TYR A 118 6.24 6.81 -4.06
CA TYR A 118 6.10 7.74 -5.19
C TYR A 118 4.91 7.36 -6.08
N PHE A 119 4.77 6.08 -6.44
CA PHE A 119 3.66 5.64 -7.29
C PHE A 119 2.30 5.72 -6.56
N GLU A 120 2.25 5.44 -5.26
CA GLU A 120 1.04 5.65 -4.44
C GLU A 120 0.62 7.13 -4.44
N MET A 121 1.57 8.04 -4.23
CA MET A 121 1.31 9.49 -4.24
C MET A 121 0.83 9.98 -5.62
N GLU A 122 1.49 9.57 -6.72
CA GLU A 122 1.08 9.96 -8.07
C GLU A 122 -0.29 9.39 -8.44
N ALA A 123 -0.59 8.15 -8.06
CA ALA A 123 -1.91 7.57 -8.29
C ALA A 123 -3.02 8.33 -7.53
N GLU A 124 -2.76 8.73 -6.28
CA GLU A 124 -3.69 9.53 -5.50
C GLU A 124 -3.96 10.89 -6.14
N LYS A 125 -2.90 11.59 -6.55
CA LYS A 125 -2.99 12.88 -7.25
C LYS A 125 -3.80 12.78 -8.54
N ILE A 126 -3.56 11.77 -9.38
CA ILE A 126 -4.29 11.55 -10.63
C ILE A 126 -5.79 11.30 -10.34
N LEU A 127 -6.11 10.53 -9.31
CA LEU A 127 -7.49 10.29 -8.88
C LEU A 127 -8.17 11.58 -8.40
N GLU A 128 -7.50 12.39 -7.61
CA GLU A 128 -8.02 13.69 -7.13
C GLU A 128 -8.30 14.67 -8.28
N GLU A 129 -7.37 14.78 -9.23
CA GLU A 129 -7.54 15.61 -10.43
C GLU A 129 -8.75 15.15 -11.26
N SER A 130 -8.92 13.83 -11.46
CA SER A 130 -10.08 13.29 -12.17
C SER A 130 -11.39 13.54 -11.43
N CYS A 131 -11.39 13.46 -10.10
CA CYS A 131 -12.57 13.77 -9.29
C CYS A 131 -12.94 15.26 -9.33
N SER A 132 -11.96 16.15 -9.34
CA SER A 132 -12.17 17.60 -9.40
C SER A 132 -12.79 18.02 -10.73
N LYS A 133 -12.26 17.53 -11.86
CA LYS A 133 -12.81 17.81 -13.20
C LYS A 133 -14.29 17.42 -13.32
N ARG A 134 -14.68 16.24 -12.82
CA ARG A 134 -16.09 15.79 -12.85
C ARG A 134 -17.03 16.65 -12.04
N ARG A 135 -16.55 17.26 -10.92
CA ARG A 135 -17.35 18.19 -10.11
C ARG A 135 -17.60 19.51 -10.83
N GLU A 136 -16.66 19.96 -11.63
CA GLU A 136 -16.79 21.18 -12.44
C GLU A 136 -17.76 20.97 -13.60
N GLU A 137 -17.67 19.85 -14.30
CA GLU A 137 -18.56 19.48 -15.41
C GLU A 137 -20.02 19.29 -14.93
N GLY A 138 -20.22 18.69 -13.73
CA GLY A 138 -21.55 18.53 -13.12
C GLY A 138 -22.21 19.81 -12.61
N LYS A 139 -21.46 20.93 -12.55
CA LYS A 139 -21.94 22.26 -12.10
C LYS A 139 -22.34 23.20 -13.23
N GLN A 140 -22.35 22.78 -14.50
CA GLN A 140 -22.91 23.62 -15.57
C GLN A 140 -24.43 23.78 -15.35
N PRO A 141 -24.94 24.98 -15.11
CA PRO A 141 -26.37 25.18 -14.88
C PRO A 141 -27.11 24.93 -16.18
N ASN A 142 -28.05 24.01 -16.14
CA ASN A 142 -29.09 23.90 -17.18
C ASN A 142 -29.88 25.21 -17.23
N SER A 143 -29.45 26.14 -18.05
CA SER A 143 -30.15 27.40 -18.27
C SER A 143 -31.37 27.15 -19.13
N LYS A 144 -32.48 26.76 -18.53
CA LYS A 144 -33.85 26.99 -19.00
C LYS A 144 -34.83 26.59 -17.88
N ASN A 145 -35.11 27.56 -16.99
CA ASN A 145 -36.45 27.92 -16.53
C ASN A 145 -36.31 28.92 -15.36
N ALA A 146 -36.56 30.16 -15.68
CA ALA A 146 -36.76 31.20 -14.73
C ALA A 146 -38.11 30.99 -14.00
N GLY A 147 -38.06 30.89 -12.69
CA GLY A 147 -39.22 30.92 -11.79
C GLY A 147 -38.74 31.45 -10.46
N GLU A 148 -39.14 32.72 -10.19
CA GLU A 148 -38.88 33.42 -8.95
C GLU A 148 -39.47 32.71 -7.74
N ALA A 149 -38.71 32.52 -6.66
CA ALA A 149 -39.22 32.45 -5.29
C ALA A 149 -38.11 32.64 -4.26
N ASP A 150 -38.20 33.74 -3.58
CA ASP A 150 -37.96 34.04 -2.17
C ASP A 150 -36.76 33.51 -1.39
N GLY A 151 -36.06 34.47 -0.77
CA GLY A 151 -34.85 34.36 0.02
C GLY A 151 -34.97 33.52 1.30
N LYS A 152 -33.90 32.75 1.53
CA LYS A 152 -33.38 32.43 2.86
C LYS A 152 -31.87 32.07 2.72
N GLU A 153 -31.05 32.81 3.41
CA GLU A 153 -29.62 32.55 3.56
C GLU A 153 -29.41 31.21 4.30
N PRO A 154 -28.54 30.32 3.84
CA PRO A 154 -28.08 29.18 4.62
C PRO A 154 -26.73 29.49 5.27
N GLY A 155 -26.67 29.26 6.56
CA GLY A 155 -25.53 29.43 7.44
C GLY A 155 -24.26 28.74 6.97
N THR A 156 -23.19 29.49 7.02
CA THR A 156 -21.79 29.07 6.87
C THR A 156 -21.40 28.13 8.01
N GLY A 157 -21.07 26.87 7.71
CA GLY A 157 -20.45 26.00 8.74
C GLY A 157 -20.29 24.51 8.46
N GLN A 158 -20.79 23.97 7.34
CA GLN A 158 -20.71 22.51 7.10
C GLN A 158 -19.97 22.09 5.80
N SER A 159 -19.46 23.03 5.02
CA SER A 159 -18.93 22.77 3.68
C SER A 159 -17.54 22.11 3.68
N SER A 160 -16.69 22.32 4.71
CA SER A 160 -15.31 21.83 4.70
C SER A 160 -15.17 20.36 5.09
N LYS A 161 -15.94 19.88 6.08
CA LYS A 161 -15.86 18.48 6.54
C LYS A 161 -16.48 17.47 5.57
N VAL A 162 -17.48 17.88 4.81
CA VAL A 162 -18.10 17.04 3.77
C VAL A 162 -17.15 16.94 2.56
N ALA A 163 -16.49 18.03 2.17
CA ALA A 163 -15.52 18.03 1.08
C ALA A 163 -14.26 17.17 1.39
N GLU A 164 -13.73 17.22 2.62
CA GLU A 164 -12.60 16.38 3.04
C GLU A 164 -12.95 14.88 3.10
N ASN A 165 -14.18 14.52 3.48
CA ASN A 165 -14.62 13.13 3.54
C ASN A 165 -14.98 12.59 2.14
N GLU A 166 -15.48 13.40 1.23
CA GLU A 166 -15.74 13.06 -0.17
C GLU A 166 -14.44 12.95 -1.00
N MET A 167 -13.39 13.70 -0.65
CA MET A 167 -12.06 13.60 -1.29
C MET A 167 -11.40 12.24 -1.08
N LYS A 168 -11.67 11.58 0.03
CA LYS A 168 -11.10 10.26 0.38
C LYS A 168 -11.69 9.06 -0.37
N MET A 169 -12.75 9.22 -1.16
CA MET A 169 -13.49 8.10 -1.75
C MET A 169 -13.62 8.18 -3.28
N CYS A 170 -12.56 8.55 -4.00
CA CYS A 170 -12.59 8.50 -5.45
C CYS A 170 -12.50 7.05 -5.95
N THR A 171 -13.64 6.49 -6.36
CA THR A 171 -13.78 5.13 -6.89
C THR A 171 -14.01 5.12 -8.40
N LYS A 172 -13.93 6.27 -9.07
CA LYS A 172 -14.12 6.42 -10.52
C LYS A 172 -13.07 7.35 -11.10
N ILE A 173 -12.58 7.03 -12.30
CA ILE A 173 -11.63 7.83 -13.06
C ILE A 173 -12.12 8.01 -14.50
N ASN A 174 -11.84 9.17 -15.11
CA ASN A 174 -12.11 9.41 -16.52
C ASN A 174 -11.13 8.60 -17.39
N THR A 175 -11.62 8.02 -18.48
CA THR A 175 -10.82 7.14 -19.34
C THR A 175 -9.74 7.89 -20.10
N ASP A 176 -9.99 9.15 -20.46
CA ASP A 176 -9.01 10.05 -21.08
C ASP A 176 -7.80 10.38 -20.18
N ILE A 177 -8.00 10.31 -18.87
CA ILE A 177 -6.93 10.47 -17.86
C ILE A 177 -6.25 9.12 -17.58
N PHE A 178 -7.03 8.03 -17.49
CA PHE A 178 -6.53 6.71 -17.14
C PHE A 178 -5.74 6.03 -18.25
N ASP A 179 -6.29 6.03 -19.48
CA ASP A 179 -5.75 5.22 -20.58
C ASP A 179 -4.33 5.63 -21.03
N PRO A 180 -3.94 6.91 -21.05
CA PRO A 180 -2.58 7.30 -21.39
C PRO A 180 -1.54 7.04 -20.29
N GLN A 181 -1.95 6.64 -19.08
CA GLN A 181 -1.00 6.39 -18.00
C GLN A 181 -0.12 5.16 -18.27
N PRO A 182 1.15 5.18 -17.84
CA PRO A 182 2.01 4.00 -17.82
C PRO A 182 1.36 2.82 -17.07
N GLU A 183 1.62 1.59 -17.50
CA GLU A 183 1.01 0.38 -16.94
C GLU A 183 1.20 0.29 -15.41
N ILE A 184 2.40 0.67 -14.94
CA ILE A 184 2.67 0.69 -13.50
C ILE A 184 1.74 1.64 -12.75
N LEU A 185 1.51 2.85 -13.24
CA LEU A 185 0.59 3.82 -12.61
C LEU A 185 -0.85 3.35 -12.66
N LYS A 186 -1.29 2.74 -13.77
CA LYS A 186 -2.62 2.11 -13.86
C LYS A 186 -2.82 1.08 -12.75
N THR A 187 -1.80 0.27 -12.47
CA THR A 187 -1.84 -0.72 -11.37
C THR A 187 -2.10 -0.06 -10.02
N TYR A 188 -1.38 1.03 -9.71
CA TYR A 188 -1.55 1.76 -8.46
C TYR A 188 -2.89 2.50 -8.38
N ILE A 189 -3.34 3.12 -9.48
CA ILE A 189 -4.64 3.78 -9.58
C ILE A 189 -5.77 2.79 -9.28
N VAL A 190 -5.78 1.63 -9.97
CA VAL A 190 -6.80 0.59 -9.77
C VAL A 190 -6.77 0.07 -8.34
N ARG A 191 -5.59 -0.22 -7.79
CA ARG A 191 -5.42 -0.65 -6.40
C ARG A 191 -5.99 0.37 -5.42
N ARG A 192 -5.72 1.66 -5.64
CA ARG A 192 -6.24 2.75 -4.81
C ARG A 192 -7.76 2.88 -4.90
N MET A 193 -8.31 2.78 -6.11
CA MET A 193 -9.78 2.78 -6.31
C MET A 193 -10.45 1.63 -5.57
N ILE A 194 -9.89 0.42 -5.63
CA ILE A 194 -10.42 -0.75 -4.90
C ILE A 194 -10.31 -0.52 -3.39
N LEU A 195 -9.19 -0.01 -2.90
CA LEU A 195 -9.00 0.32 -1.49
C LEU A 195 -10.00 1.36 -1.00
N ASN A 196 -10.25 2.39 -1.80
CA ASN A 196 -11.24 3.43 -1.50
C ASN A 196 -12.66 2.86 -1.42
N ALA A 197 -13.01 1.92 -2.31
CA ALA A 197 -14.33 1.28 -2.34
C ALA A 197 -14.53 0.25 -1.20
N ALA A 198 -13.51 -0.57 -0.93
CA ALA A 198 -13.59 -1.67 0.05
C ALA A 198 -13.22 -1.25 1.48
N GLY A 199 -12.50 -0.15 1.67
CA GLY A 199 -11.86 0.22 2.94
C GLY A 199 -10.71 -0.70 3.37
N LYS A 200 -10.41 -1.74 2.59
CA LYS A 200 -9.36 -2.73 2.83
C LYS A 200 -8.90 -3.36 1.51
N ALA A 201 -7.67 -3.89 1.48
CA ALA A 201 -7.11 -4.51 0.27
C ALA A 201 -6.48 -5.89 0.53
N LYS A 202 -6.78 -6.55 1.67
CA LYS A 202 -6.09 -7.76 2.11
C LYS A 202 -6.15 -8.92 1.10
N ASP A 203 -7.29 -9.08 0.41
CA ASP A 203 -7.55 -10.20 -0.52
C ASP A 203 -7.45 -9.76 -2.00
N ILE A 204 -6.96 -8.53 -2.24
CA ILE A 204 -6.75 -8.02 -3.59
C ILE A 204 -5.39 -8.50 -4.09
N THR A 205 -5.43 -9.34 -5.13
CA THR A 205 -4.25 -9.89 -5.80
C THR A 205 -3.95 -9.12 -7.09
N GLU A 206 -2.76 -9.28 -7.62
CA GLU A 206 -2.36 -8.73 -8.92
C GLU A 206 -3.31 -9.19 -10.05
N ARG A 207 -3.83 -10.42 -9.97
CA ARG A 207 -4.81 -10.94 -10.94
C ARG A 207 -6.08 -10.08 -10.98
N HIS A 208 -6.59 -9.64 -9.83
CA HIS A 208 -7.77 -8.77 -9.76
C HIS A 208 -7.49 -7.41 -10.40
N ILE A 209 -6.31 -6.84 -10.11
CA ILE A 209 -5.89 -5.56 -10.69
C ILE A 209 -5.76 -5.68 -12.21
N ARG A 210 -5.09 -6.72 -12.71
CA ARG A 210 -4.98 -7.00 -14.14
C ARG A 210 -6.33 -7.15 -14.82
N SER A 211 -7.24 -7.91 -14.21
CA SER A 211 -8.59 -8.08 -14.77
C SER A 211 -9.33 -6.74 -14.94
N VAL A 212 -9.10 -5.77 -14.06
CA VAL A 212 -9.63 -4.40 -14.21
C VAL A 212 -8.92 -3.63 -15.32
N MET A 213 -7.59 -3.76 -15.41
CA MET A 213 -6.80 -3.11 -16.47
C MET A 213 -7.17 -3.65 -17.86
N ASP A 214 -7.45 -4.95 -17.98
CA ASP A 214 -7.87 -5.61 -19.23
C ASP A 214 -9.24 -5.15 -19.72
N LEU A 215 -10.03 -4.48 -18.86
CA LEU A 215 -11.24 -3.79 -19.32
C LEU A 215 -10.92 -2.56 -20.18
N SER A 216 -9.65 -2.14 -20.29
CA SER A 216 -9.18 -1.00 -21.08
C SER A 216 -9.16 -1.36 -22.58
N GLY A 217 -10.32 -1.37 -23.25
CA GLY A 217 -10.47 -1.61 -24.68
C GLY A 217 -11.50 -0.67 -25.31
N PRO A 218 -11.53 -0.55 -26.66
CA PRO A 218 -12.55 0.21 -27.34
C PRO A 218 -13.91 -0.46 -27.14
N GLY A 219 -14.77 0.15 -26.34
CA GLY A 219 -16.14 -0.31 -26.05
C GLY A 219 -16.52 -0.08 -24.59
N GLY A 220 -17.74 0.35 -24.36
CA GLY A 220 -18.32 0.49 -23.01
C GLY A 220 -19.13 -0.74 -22.61
N GLY A 221 -19.39 -0.87 -21.28
CA GLY A 221 -20.25 -1.91 -20.75
C GLY A 221 -19.53 -3.18 -20.28
N HIS A 222 -18.20 -3.20 -20.29
CA HIS A 222 -17.42 -4.31 -19.74
C HIS A 222 -17.38 -4.25 -18.22
N THR A 223 -17.53 -5.41 -17.58
CA THR A 223 -17.51 -5.51 -16.12
C THR A 223 -16.67 -6.70 -15.66
N VAL A 224 -16.07 -6.59 -14.47
CA VAL A 224 -15.40 -7.69 -13.78
C VAL A 224 -15.75 -7.67 -12.30
N ASP A 225 -16.06 -8.85 -11.75
CA ASP A 225 -16.35 -9.01 -10.33
C ASP A 225 -15.05 -9.05 -9.53
N LEU A 226 -15.05 -8.38 -8.39
CA LEU A 226 -13.93 -8.25 -7.48
C LEU A 226 -14.29 -8.80 -6.10
N PRO A 227 -13.30 -9.08 -5.23
CA PRO A 227 -13.55 -9.41 -3.83
C PRO A 227 -14.40 -8.35 -3.12
N TYR A 228 -15.00 -8.72 -1.99
CA TYR A 228 -15.85 -7.88 -1.14
C TYR A 228 -17.19 -7.47 -1.78
N GLY A 229 -17.62 -8.17 -2.82
CA GLY A 229 -18.85 -7.86 -3.53
C GLY A 229 -18.76 -6.65 -4.44
N LEU A 230 -17.53 -6.16 -4.69
CA LEU A 230 -17.28 -5.05 -5.59
C LEU A 230 -17.30 -5.50 -7.05
N ARG A 231 -17.57 -4.56 -7.94
CA ARG A 231 -17.51 -4.74 -9.40
C ARG A 231 -16.80 -3.58 -10.05
N ALA A 232 -15.83 -3.87 -10.91
CA ALA A 232 -15.28 -2.87 -11.82
C ALA A 232 -16.18 -2.74 -13.05
N VAL A 233 -16.46 -1.51 -13.46
CA VAL A 233 -17.32 -1.18 -14.60
C VAL A 233 -16.58 -0.21 -15.50
N ARG A 234 -16.41 -0.59 -16.77
CA ARG A 234 -15.86 0.28 -17.82
C ARG A 234 -17.00 0.83 -18.65
N GLY A 235 -17.22 2.13 -18.57
CA GLY A 235 -18.04 2.90 -19.51
C GLY A 235 -17.22 3.46 -20.67
N TYR A 236 -17.84 4.28 -21.50
CA TYR A 236 -17.14 4.96 -22.59
C TYR A 236 -16.17 6.03 -22.06
N GLU A 237 -16.57 6.78 -21.04
CA GLU A 237 -15.85 7.93 -20.50
C GLU A 237 -15.26 7.68 -19.12
N THR A 238 -15.64 6.60 -18.44
CA THR A 238 -15.23 6.34 -17.06
C THR A 238 -14.95 4.88 -16.79
N LEU A 239 -13.95 4.63 -15.95
CA LEU A 239 -13.70 3.38 -15.24
C LEU A 239 -14.09 3.58 -13.77
N GLY A 240 -14.89 2.70 -13.20
CA GLY A 240 -15.36 2.80 -11.81
C GLY A 240 -15.35 1.48 -11.06
N ILE A 241 -15.19 1.56 -9.74
CA ILE A 241 -15.38 0.45 -8.79
C ILE A 241 -16.66 0.74 -8.00
N VAL A 242 -17.61 -0.19 -8.03
CA VAL A 242 -18.95 -0.08 -7.42
C VAL A 242 -19.25 -1.30 -6.57
#